data_c211d7f3d9406a33fa0918ed50d4daa0
#
_entry.id   c211d7f3d9406a33fa0918ed50d4daa0
#
_cell.length_a   1.000
_cell.length_b   1.000
_cell.length_c   1.000
_cell.angle_alpha   90.00
_cell.angle_beta   90.00
_cell.angle_gamma   90.00
#
_symmetry.space_group_name_H-M   'P 1'
#
loop_
_entity.id
_entity.type
_entity.pdbx_description
1 polymer ?
#
loop_
_entity_poly.entity_id
_entity_poly.type
_entity_poly.pdbx_seq_one_letter_code
_entity_poly.pdbx_strand_id
1 'polypeptide(L)'
;MAGYLISDTRKVTTHRFIEMKQKHEKISMLTSYDYTTAGIVDRAGIDGILVGDSASNVMAGNGTTLPITIDQMIYHARSVVRAVGRALVVCGMPFGSYQVDPVDGVRNAIRIMKESGCDAL
;
A
#
# COMPACT_ATOMS: atom_id res chain seq x y z
N MET A 1 -3.43 -15.63 -18.47
CA MET A 1 -2.97 -14.64 -17.48
C MET A 1 -2.26 -13.51 -18.19
N ALA A 2 -2.65 -12.27 -17.94
CA ALA A 2 -1.93 -11.12 -18.48
C ALA A 2 -0.53 -11.04 -17.87
N GLY A 3 0.50 -10.97 -18.71
CA GLY A 3 1.87 -10.82 -18.26
C GLY A 3 2.19 -9.41 -17.81
N TYR A 4 3.38 -9.23 -17.22
CA TYR A 4 3.90 -7.91 -16.89
C TYR A 4 4.40 -7.21 -18.16
N LEU A 5 4.31 -5.88 -18.17
CA LEU A 5 4.84 -5.05 -19.24
C LEU A 5 6.35 -4.83 -19.13
N ILE A 6 6.96 -5.35 -18.08
CA ILE A 6 8.41 -5.26 -17.80
C ILE A 6 9.02 -6.65 -17.71
N SER A 7 10.35 -6.74 -17.82
CA SER A 7 11.07 -8.02 -17.80
C SER A 7 11.40 -8.52 -16.40
N ASP A 8 11.70 -7.63 -15.45
CA ASP A 8 12.00 -8.01 -14.07
C ASP A 8 10.73 -8.14 -13.26
N THR A 9 10.25 -9.36 -13.05
CA THR A 9 9.00 -9.67 -12.35
C THR A 9 9.22 -10.14 -10.91
N ARG A 10 10.44 -10.02 -10.36
CA ARG A 10 10.72 -10.38 -8.96
C ARG A 10 9.96 -9.48 -8.02
N LYS A 11 9.48 -10.05 -6.90
CA LYS A 11 8.81 -9.29 -5.85
C LYS A 11 9.72 -8.18 -5.32
N VAL A 12 9.20 -6.96 -5.31
CA VAL A 12 9.89 -5.79 -4.75
C VAL A 12 9.77 -5.84 -3.23
N THR A 13 10.90 -5.79 -2.55
CA THR A 13 10.99 -5.83 -1.09
C THR A 13 11.44 -4.47 -0.53
N THR A 14 11.31 -4.28 0.77
CA THR A 14 11.84 -3.08 1.44
C THR A 14 13.35 -2.96 1.23
N HIS A 15 14.07 -4.07 1.22
CA HIS A 15 15.50 -4.10 0.91
C HIS A 15 15.78 -3.57 -0.50
N ARG A 16 14.95 -3.95 -1.49
CA ARG A 16 15.10 -3.46 -2.86
C ARG A 16 14.95 -1.94 -2.94
N PHE A 17 14.06 -1.35 -2.17
CA PHE A 17 13.90 0.10 -2.12
C PHE A 17 15.18 0.79 -1.61
N ILE A 18 15.79 0.24 -0.55
CA ILE A 18 17.06 0.74 -0.02
C ILE A 18 18.17 0.64 -1.08
N GLU A 19 18.26 -0.50 -1.74
CA GLU A 19 19.23 -0.75 -2.82
C GLU A 19 19.04 0.24 -3.98
N MET A 20 17.81 0.47 -4.41
CA MET A 20 17.51 1.44 -5.46
C MET A 20 17.99 2.85 -5.07
N LYS A 21 17.74 3.26 -3.83
CA LYS A 21 18.22 4.54 -3.33
C LYS A 21 19.74 4.64 -3.37
N GLN A 22 20.43 3.61 -2.92
CA GLN A 22 21.89 3.58 -2.91
C GLN A 22 22.49 3.64 -4.31
N LYS A 23 21.81 3.06 -5.29
CA LYS A 23 22.22 3.06 -6.69
C LYS A 23 21.71 4.27 -7.49
N HIS A 24 21.04 5.21 -6.83
CA HIS A 24 20.42 6.37 -7.46
C HIS A 24 19.39 6.01 -8.54
N GLU A 25 18.76 4.86 -8.41
CA GLU A 25 17.61 4.46 -9.24
C GLU A 25 16.33 5.11 -8.69
N LYS A 26 15.53 5.67 -9.56
CA LYS A 26 14.26 6.27 -9.15
C LYS A 26 13.22 5.20 -8.85
N ILE A 27 12.48 5.39 -7.77
CA ILE A 27 11.39 4.52 -7.35
C ILE A 27 10.08 5.13 -7.84
N SER A 28 9.30 4.36 -8.60
CA SER A 28 7.98 4.78 -9.04
C SER A 28 6.92 4.28 -8.07
N MET A 29 5.99 5.15 -7.69
CA MET A 29 4.86 4.80 -6.81
C MET A 29 3.56 5.40 -7.33
N LEU A 30 2.49 4.64 -7.21
CA LEU A 30 1.13 5.10 -7.48
C LEU A 30 0.21 4.63 -6.35
N THR A 31 -0.89 5.35 -6.16
CA THR A 31 -1.96 4.92 -5.26
C THR A 31 -2.86 3.90 -5.94
N SER A 32 -3.39 2.97 -5.16
CA SER A 32 -4.48 2.08 -5.57
C SER A 32 -5.24 1.62 -4.34
N TYR A 33 -6.55 1.40 -4.50
CA TYR A 33 -7.44 1.14 -3.37
C TYR A 33 -8.32 -0.10 -3.57
N ASP A 34 -8.21 -0.76 -4.71
CA ASP A 34 -9.05 -1.90 -5.06
C ASP A 34 -8.26 -2.97 -5.83
N TYR A 35 -8.87 -4.14 -5.92
CA TYR A 35 -8.27 -5.31 -6.56
C TYR A 35 -7.99 -5.08 -8.05
N THR A 36 -8.94 -4.54 -8.78
CA THR A 36 -8.85 -4.42 -10.25
C THR A 36 -7.77 -3.42 -10.66
N THR A 37 -7.81 -2.22 -10.10
CA THR A 37 -6.83 -1.16 -10.41
C THR A 37 -5.43 -1.56 -9.96
N ALA A 38 -5.30 -2.15 -8.77
CA ALA A 38 -4.00 -2.61 -8.27
C ALA A 38 -3.36 -3.65 -9.20
N GLY A 39 -4.14 -4.58 -9.73
CA GLY A 39 -3.65 -5.56 -10.68
C GLY A 39 -3.13 -4.93 -11.97
N ILE A 40 -3.82 -3.92 -12.49
CA ILE A 40 -3.40 -3.19 -13.69
C ILE A 40 -2.08 -2.45 -13.44
N VAL A 41 -2.01 -1.72 -12.33
CA VAL A 41 -0.83 -0.94 -11.96
C VAL A 41 0.38 -1.85 -11.71
N ASP A 42 0.18 -2.97 -11.02
CA ASP A 42 1.24 -3.95 -10.78
C ASP A 42 1.79 -4.52 -12.08
N ARG A 43 0.93 -4.93 -12.99
CA ARG A 43 1.36 -5.47 -14.29
C ARG A 43 2.03 -4.43 -15.19
N ALA A 44 1.74 -3.16 -14.98
CA ALA A 44 2.43 -2.06 -15.68
C ALA A 44 3.88 -1.89 -15.22
N GLY A 45 4.27 -2.49 -14.08
CA GLY A 45 5.65 -2.49 -13.61
C GLY A 45 5.98 -1.42 -12.58
N ILE A 46 4.99 -0.87 -11.91
CA ILE A 46 5.22 0.07 -10.81
C ILE A 46 6.05 -0.59 -9.69
N ASP A 47 6.93 0.17 -9.05
CA ASP A 47 7.77 -0.36 -7.98
C ASP A 47 7.04 -0.46 -6.65
N GLY A 48 6.21 0.52 -6.35
CA GLY A 48 5.42 0.55 -5.12
C GLY A 48 3.99 1.00 -5.35
N ILE A 49 3.08 0.46 -4.53
CA ILE A 49 1.68 0.87 -4.49
C ILE A 49 1.38 1.37 -3.09
N LEU A 50 0.83 2.58 -3.01
CA LEU A 50 0.39 3.16 -1.75
C LEU A 50 -1.13 2.98 -1.61
N VAL A 51 -1.53 2.33 -0.52
CA VAL A 51 -2.92 2.34 -0.09
C VAL A 51 -3.03 3.46 0.95
N GLY A 52 -3.40 4.64 0.47
CA GLY A 52 -3.44 5.84 1.29
C GLY A 52 -4.79 6.08 1.96
N ASP A 53 -4.79 6.89 3.01
CA ASP A 53 -6.02 7.36 3.66
C ASP A 53 -6.88 8.25 2.75
N SER A 54 -6.33 8.69 1.62
CA SER A 54 -7.09 9.34 0.55
C SER A 54 -8.22 8.45 -0.01
N ALA A 55 -8.24 7.16 0.32
CA ALA A 55 -9.40 6.31 0.07
C ALA A 55 -10.68 6.89 0.71
N SER A 56 -10.55 7.63 1.79
CA SER A 56 -11.67 8.39 2.40
C SER A 56 -12.34 9.32 1.39
N ASN A 57 -11.54 9.99 0.58
CA ASN A 57 -12.04 10.91 -0.44
C ASN A 57 -12.50 10.17 -1.70
N VAL A 58 -11.60 9.40 -2.31
CA VAL A 58 -11.79 8.88 -3.67
C VAL A 58 -12.64 7.62 -3.74
N MET A 59 -12.73 6.86 -2.64
CA MET A 59 -13.54 5.64 -2.58
C MET A 59 -14.84 5.85 -1.82
N ALA A 60 -14.83 6.62 -0.72
CA ALA A 60 -15.99 6.83 0.13
C ALA A 60 -16.67 8.19 -0.08
N GLY A 61 -16.04 9.13 -0.79
CA GLY A 61 -16.63 10.44 -1.09
C GLY A 61 -16.60 11.41 0.08
N ASN A 62 -15.82 11.17 1.12
CA ASN A 62 -15.68 12.11 2.23
C ASN A 62 -14.89 13.35 1.81
N GLY A 63 -15.15 14.49 2.46
CA GLY A 63 -14.45 15.74 2.15
C GLY A 63 -13.01 15.80 2.66
N THR A 64 -12.64 14.93 3.60
CA THR A 64 -11.29 14.85 4.19
C THR A 64 -10.88 13.40 4.39
N THR A 65 -9.62 13.19 4.79
CA THR A 65 -9.11 11.84 5.12
C THR A 65 -9.44 11.42 6.57
N LEU A 66 -9.98 12.32 7.39
CA LEU A 66 -10.21 12.07 8.81
C LEU A 66 -11.17 10.90 9.11
N PRO A 67 -12.29 10.73 8.37
CA PRO A 67 -13.29 9.73 8.74
C PRO A 67 -12.90 8.28 8.51
N ILE A 68 -11.90 8.00 7.68
CA ILE A 68 -11.57 6.61 7.35
C ILE A 68 -11.05 5.85 8.58
N THR A 69 -11.56 4.65 8.78
CA THR A 69 -11.22 3.81 9.92
C THR A 69 -10.08 2.84 9.60
N ILE A 70 -9.48 2.26 10.64
CA ILE A 70 -8.48 1.19 10.47
C ILE A 70 -9.10 -0.01 9.73
N ASP A 71 -10.33 -0.37 10.07
CA ASP A 71 -11.03 -1.49 9.42
C ASP A 71 -11.17 -1.26 7.91
N GLN A 72 -11.53 -0.04 7.52
CA GLN A 72 -11.64 0.34 6.12
C GLN A 72 -10.28 0.35 5.42
N MET A 73 -9.24 0.84 6.07
CA MET A 73 -7.88 0.80 5.51
C MET A 73 -7.41 -0.64 5.31
N ILE A 74 -7.67 -1.51 6.27
CA ILE A 74 -7.34 -2.95 6.17
C ILE A 74 -8.10 -3.58 5.00
N TYR A 75 -9.36 -3.26 4.83
CA TYR A 75 -10.17 -3.76 3.71
C TYR A 75 -9.54 -3.38 2.36
N HIS A 76 -9.20 -2.11 2.17
CA HIS A 76 -8.57 -1.64 0.93
C HIS A 76 -7.19 -2.26 0.73
N ALA A 77 -6.36 -2.28 1.76
CA ALA A 77 -5.02 -2.85 1.67
C ALA A 77 -5.05 -4.35 1.34
N ARG A 78 -5.95 -5.09 1.97
CA ARG A 78 -6.13 -6.53 1.68
C ARG A 78 -6.53 -6.77 0.23
N SER A 79 -7.44 -5.96 -0.30
CA SER A 79 -7.87 -6.05 -1.69
C SER A 79 -6.71 -5.82 -2.66
N VAL A 80 -5.89 -4.82 -2.37
CA VAL A 80 -4.69 -4.50 -3.17
C VAL A 80 -3.65 -5.61 -3.08
N VAL A 81 -3.36 -6.09 -1.88
CA VAL A 81 -2.36 -7.17 -1.66
C VAL A 81 -2.73 -8.43 -2.45
N ARG A 82 -4.02 -8.77 -2.51
CA ARG A 82 -4.48 -9.95 -3.27
C ARG A 82 -4.24 -9.83 -4.78
N ALA A 83 -4.19 -8.62 -5.30
CA ALA A 83 -4.02 -8.37 -6.73
C ALA A 83 -2.56 -8.25 -7.16
N VAL A 84 -1.65 -7.99 -6.23
CA VAL A 84 -0.27 -7.59 -6.51
C VAL A 84 0.66 -8.79 -6.36
N GLY A 85 1.44 -9.04 -7.41
CA GLY A 85 2.47 -10.08 -7.39
C GLY A 85 3.90 -9.54 -7.27
N ARG A 86 4.14 -8.30 -7.72
CA ARG A 86 5.48 -7.73 -7.78
C ARG A 86 5.67 -6.51 -6.89
N ALA A 87 4.84 -5.48 -7.02
CA ALA A 87 5.03 -4.19 -6.36
C ALA A 87 5.07 -4.31 -4.82
N LEU A 88 5.86 -3.45 -4.19
CA LEU A 88 5.83 -3.27 -2.74
C LEU A 88 4.53 -2.55 -2.37
N VAL A 89 3.75 -3.12 -1.46
CA VAL A 89 2.50 -2.52 -1.00
C VAL A 89 2.70 -1.84 0.35
N VAL A 90 2.48 -0.54 0.37
CA VAL A 90 2.56 0.30 1.58
C VAL A 90 1.16 0.73 1.96
N CYS A 91 0.77 0.54 3.22
CA CYS A 91 -0.52 1.00 3.73
C CYS A 91 -0.31 2.21 4.65
N GLY A 92 -1.00 3.31 4.36
CA GLY A 92 -0.99 4.48 5.25
C GLY A 92 -1.80 4.21 6.52
N MET A 93 -1.32 4.70 7.65
CA MET A 93 -2.04 4.62 8.91
C MET A 93 -3.05 5.77 9.00
N PRO A 94 -4.35 5.50 9.24
CA PRO A 94 -5.36 6.55 9.27
C PRO A 94 -5.24 7.42 10.52
N PHE A 95 -5.83 8.61 10.43
CA PHE A 95 -5.87 9.55 11.56
C PHE A 95 -6.50 8.89 12.79
N GLY A 96 -5.88 9.10 13.93
CA GLY A 96 -6.31 8.53 15.21
C GLY A 96 -5.66 7.19 15.53
N SER A 97 -4.93 6.57 14.58
CA SER A 97 -4.32 5.25 14.79
C SER A 97 -2.95 5.30 15.48
N TYR A 98 -2.30 6.47 15.54
CA TYR A 98 -0.98 6.60 16.15
C TYR A 98 -0.74 7.91 16.91
N GLN A 99 -1.69 8.85 16.89
CA GLN A 99 -1.53 10.17 17.52
C GLN A 99 -1.66 10.13 19.04
N VAL A 100 -2.35 9.13 19.60
CA VAL A 100 -2.61 9.06 21.05
C VAL A 100 -1.33 8.78 21.82
N ASP A 101 -0.65 7.71 21.49
CA ASP A 101 0.67 7.37 22.03
C ASP A 101 1.39 6.34 21.16
N PRO A 102 2.74 6.15 21.36
CA PRO A 102 3.51 5.21 20.55
C PRO A 102 3.08 3.75 20.70
N VAL A 103 2.61 3.33 21.85
CA VAL A 103 2.17 1.93 22.08
C VAL A 103 0.91 1.66 21.27
N ASP A 104 -0.04 2.59 21.27
CA ASP A 104 -1.25 2.51 20.46
C ASP A 104 -0.89 2.45 18.96
N GLY A 105 0.04 3.29 18.53
CA GLY A 105 0.53 3.27 17.15
C GLY A 105 1.12 1.94 16.75
N VAL A 106 1.96 1.35 17.57
CA VAL A 106 2.55 0.02 17.30
C VAL A 106 1.48 -1.06 17.25
N ARG A 107 0.52 -1.02 18.18
CA ARG A 107 -0.57 -2.00 18.22
C ARG A 107 -1.39 -1.96 16.93
N ASN A 108 -1.74 -0.77 16.46
CA ASN A 108 -2.47 -0.58 15.22
C ASN A 108 -1.64 -0.97 13.99
N ALA A 109 -0.35 -0.69 13.99
CA ALA A 109 0.56 -1.10 12.93
C ALA A 109 0.63 -2.63 12.81
N ILE A 110 0.76 -3.33 13.93
CA ILE A 110 0.75 -4.80 13.96
C ILE A 110 -0.56 -5.34 13.35
N ARG A 111 -1.68 -4.75 13.73
CA ARG A 111 -2.98 -5.15 13.23
C ARG A 111 -3.07 -4.99 11.71
N ILE A 112 -2.67 -3.85 11.19
CA ILE A 112 -2.70 -3.58 9.74
C ILE A 112 -1.81 -4.57 8.98
N MET A 113 -0.58 -4.79 9.45
CA MET A 113 0.34 -5.74 8.80
C MET A 113 -0.22 -7.16 8.78
N LYS A 114 -0.73 -7.63 9.91
CA LYS A 114 -1.26 -9.01 10.02
C LYS A 114 -2.52 -9.22 9.21
N GLU A 115 -3.45 -8.27 9.25
CA GLU A 115 -4.77 -8.46 8.67
C GLU A 115 -4.81 -8.14 7.18
N SER A 116 -3.96 -7.24 6.70
CA SER A 116 -3.90 -6.89 5.28
C SER A 116 -2.88 -7.67 4.49
N GLY A 117 -1.76 -8.04 5.11
CA GLY A 117 -0.64 -8.65 4.41
C GLY A 117 0.23 -7.66 3.64
N CYS A 118 0.09 -6.35 3.88
CA CYS A 118 0.95 -5.35 3.23
C CYS A 118 2.42 -5.50 3.65
N ASP A 119 3.31 -4.95 2.84
CA ASP A 119 4.76 -5.12 3.03
C ASP A 119 5.36 -4.06 3.96
N ALA A 120 4.71 -2.90 4.07
CA ALA A 120 5.19 -1.78 4.89
C ALA A 120 4.03 -0.84 5.26
N LEU A 121 4.31 0.06 6.20
CA LEU A 121 3.37 1.10 6.64
C LEU A 121 4.00 2.48 6.48
#